data_1ddeee9ac60b84f0e8f128b7f6783fe9
#
_entry.id   1ddeee9ac60b84f0e8f128b7f6783fe9
#
_cell.length_a   1.000
_cell.length_b   1.000
_cell.length_c   1.000
_cell.angle_alpha   90.00
_cell.angle_beta   90.00
_cell.angle_gamma   90.00
#
_symmetry.space_group_name_H-M   'P 1'
#
loop_
_entity.id
_entity.type
_entity.pdbx_description
1 polymer ?
#
loop_
_entity_poly.entity_id
_entity_poly.type
_entity_poly.pdbx_seq_one_letter_code
_entity_poly.pdbx_strand_id
1 'polypeptide(L)'
;GRIALTLDAGLAFGSGEHQSTRGCLMALEGLKPKGRHARVLDLGSGSGILAMAAAKLWGCRVLATDIEPWSVRVAADNAVMNGLRGRVRSILADGWKAAAVRRPAPYDLVFANILARPLCAMAKDLADHLAPNGVAILAGLLGSQVPMVLAAHRRQGLVLERRIDLAPWASLVLR
;
A
#
# COMPACT_ATOMS: atom_id res chain seq x y z
N GLY A 1 16.08 -14.54 -1.70
CA GLY A 1 16.21 -14.46 -3.17
C GLY A 1 15.64 -13.13 -3.67
N ARG A 2 16.15 -12.61 -4.76
CA ARG A 2 15.61 -11.41 -5.40
C ARG A 2 14.28 -11.72 -6.08
N ILE A 3 13.27 -10.87 -5.84
CA ILE A 3 12.00 -10.92 -6.57
C ILE A 3 12.10 -9.94 -7.73
N ALA A 4 11.96 -10.44 -8.96
CA ALA A 4 11.87 -9.61 -10.14
C ALA A 4 10.40 -9.28 -10.44
N LEU A 5 10.14 -8.02 -10.76
CA LEU A 5 8.86 -7.53 -11.27
C LEU A 5 9.11 -6.79 -12.57
N THR A 6 8.32 -7.13 -13.58
CA THR A 6 8.29 -6.40 -14.85
C THR A 6 7.15 -5.40 -14.78
N LEU A 7 7.43 -4.14 -15.08
CA LEU A 7 6.44 -3.07 -15.03
C LEU A 7 6.35 -2.36 -16.37
N ASP A 8 5.12 -2.19 -16.82
CA ASP A 8 4.77 -1.10 -17.73
C ASP A 8 4.11 -0.01 -16.89
N ALA A 9 4.83 1.04 -16.61
CA ALA A 9 4.31 2.14 -15.82
C ALA A 9 3.45 3.07 -16.68
N GLY A 10 3.73 3.16 -17.98
CA GLY A 10 3.06 4.09 -18.86
C GLY A 10 2.97 5.48 -18.24
N LEU A 11 1.74 6.01 -18.11
CA LEU A 11 1.45 7.25 -17.39
C LEU A 11 1.06 7.02 -15.92
N ALA A 12 1.01 5.75 -15.45
CA ALA A 12 0.68 5.44 -14.08
C ALA A 12 1.87 5.71 -13.14
N PHE A 13 1.57 6.24 -11.95
CA PHE A 13 2.57 6.43 -10.91
C PHE A 13 3.06 5.08 -10.35
N GLY A 14 4.31 5.04 -9.89
CA GLY A 14 4.85 3.87 -9.20
C GLY A 14 5.66 2.95 -10.11
N SER A 15 6.61 3.52 -10.89
CA SER A 15 7.57 2.75 -11.68
C SER A 15 8.57 1.94 -10.83
N GLY A 16 8.56 2.13 -9.50
CA GLY A 16 9.57 1.58 -8.60
C GLY A 16 10.82 2.46 -8.43
N GLU A 17 11.00 3.44 -9.29
CA GLU A 17 12.13 4.38 -9.23
C GLU A 17 11.89 5.51 -8.25
N HIS A 18 10.63 5.86 -8.00
CA HIS A 18 10.28 6.91 -7.05
C HIS A 18 10.65 6.49 -5.62
N GLN A 19 11.27 7.40 -4.87
CA GLN A 19 11.77 7.12 -3.52
C GLN A 19 10.69 6.71 -2.52
N SER A 20 9.45 7.22 -2.66
CA SER A 20 8.34 6.81 -1.80
C SER A 20 7.96 5.33 -2.02
N THR A 21 7.95 4.89 -3.27
CA THR A 21 7.71 3.47 -3.62
C THR A 21 8.84 2.59 -3.09
N ARG A 22 10.08 3.02 -3.26
CA ARG A 22 11.26 2.31 -2.73
C ARG A 22 11.19 2.18 -1.21
N GLY A 23 10.80 3.24 -0.49
CA GLY A 23 10.60 3.21 0.96
C GLY A 23 9.56 2.17 1.39
N CYS A 24 8.44 2.07 0.65
CA CYS A 24 7.43 1.05 0.89
C CYS A 24 7.97 -0.38 0.70
N LEU A 25 8.75 -0.60 -0.37
CA LEU A 25 9.35 -1.91 -0.64
C LEU A 25 10.34 -2.31 0.46
N MET A 26 11.19 -1.37 0.91
CA MET A 26 12.10 -1.59 2.04
C MET A 26 11.33 -1.89 3.35
N ALA A 27 10.21 -1.21 3.57
CA ALA A 27 9.35 -1.48 4.71
C ALA A 27 8.77 -2.89 4.64
N LEU A 28 8.26 -3.28 3.48
CA LEU A 28 7.69 -4.63 3.24
C LEU A 28 8.72 -5.74 3.47
N GLU A 29 9.94 -5.56 2.96
CA GLU A 29 11.03 -6.53 3.15
C GLU A 29 11.38 -6.75 4.63
N GLY A 30 11.22 -5.72 5.45
CA GLY A 30 11.44 -5.79 6.90
C GLY A 30 10.32 -6.48 7.68
N LEU A 31 9.19 -6.79 7.06
CA LEU A 31 8.07 -7.46 7.71
C LEU A 31 8.17 -8.98 7.58
N LYS A 32 7.75 -9.67 8.65
CA LYS A 32 7.57 -11.13 8.57
C LYS A 32 6.35 -11.45 7.70
N PRO A 33 6.49 -12.32 6.69
CA PRO A 33 5.36 -12.75 5.87
C PRO A 33 4.26 -13.38 6.72
N LYS A 34 3.02 -12.98 6.49
CA LYS A 34 1.83 -13.58 7.14
C LYS A 34 1.22 -14.73 6.32
N GLY A 35 1.86 -15.08 5.20
CA GLY A 35 1.52 -16.24 4.38
C GLY A 35 0.31 -16.00 3.47
N ARG A 36 -0.11 -17.08 2.80
CA ARG A 36 -1.11 -17.04 1.72
C ARG A 36 -2.52 -16.58 2.13
N HIS A 37 -2.84 -16.65 3.41
CA HIS A 37 -4.14 -16.25 3.93
C HIS A 37 -4.18 -14.80 4.40
N ALA A 38 -3.06 -14.09 4.34
CA ALA A 38 -3.00 -12.67 4.66
C ALA A 38 -3.93 -11.88 3.74
N ARG A 39 -4.63 -10.91 4.33
CA ARG A 39 -5.46 -9.94 3.62
C ARG A 39 -4.68 -8.66 3.46
N VAL A 40 -4.38 -8.30 2.22
CA VAL A 40 -3.55 -7.14 1.89
C VAL A 40 -4.33 -6.19 0.99
N LEU A 41 -4.23 -4.90 1.31
CA LEU A 41 -4.82 -3.81 0.56
C LEU A 41 -3.73 -2.83 0.11
N ASP A 42 -3.82 -2.38 -1.13
CA ASP A 42 -2.99 -1.32 -1.69
C ASP A 42 -3.91 -0.17 -2.16
N LEU A 43 -3.97 0.90 -1.36
CA LEU A 43 -4.77 2.10 -1.63
C LEU A 43 -3.99 3.08 -2.50
N GLY A 44 -4.54 3.45 -3.65
CA GLY A 44 -3.83 4.28 -4.61
C GLY A 44 -2.68 3.52 -5.25
N SER A 45 -2.98 2.34 -5.81
CA SER A 45 -1.98 1.36 -6.22
C SER A 45 -1.11 1.76 -7.42
N GLY A 46 -1.54 2.76 -8.21
CA GLY A 46 -0.83 3.21 -9.39
C GLY A 46 -0.50 2.05 -10.34
N SER A 47 0.77 1.77 -10.55
CA SER A 47 1.25 0.64 -11.38
C SER A 47 0.96 -0.76 -10.79
N GLY A 48 0.55 -0.82 -9.51
CA GLY A 48 0.34 -2.07 -8.78
C GLY A 48 1.61 -2.72 -8.23
N ILE A 49 2.74 -2.01 -8.23
CA ILE A 49 4.04 -2.58 -7.81
C ILE A 49 4.02 -3.08 -6.36
N LEU A 50 3.42 -2.35 -5.42
CA LEU A 50 3.38 -2.73 -4.01
C LEU A 50 2.48 -3.95 -3.80
N ALA A 51 1.32 -3.96 -4.44
CA ALA A 51 0.42 -5.10 -4.45
C ALA A 51 1.10 -6.36 -4.99
N MET A 52 1.82 -6.25 -6.11
CA MET A 52 2.53 -7.37 -6.72
C MET A 52 3.71 -7.84 -5.86
N ALA A 53 4.45 -6.93 -5.24
CA ALA A 53 5.54 -7.27 -4.33
C ALA A 53 5.03 -8.07 -3.13
N ALA A 54 3.95 -7.62 -2.49
CA ALA A 54 3.32 -8.34 -1.38
C ALA A 54 2.80 -9.72 -1.82
N ALA A 55 2.14 -9.80 -2.97
CA ALA A 55 1.62 -11.06 -3.50
C ALA A 55 2.73 -12.09 -3.77
N LYS A 56 3.88 -11.65 -4.30
CA LYS A 56 5.03 -12.52 -4.52
C LYS A 56 5.74 -12.92 -3.23
N LEU A 57 6.00 -11.95 -2.34
CA LEU A 57 6.72 -12.20 -1.08
C LEU A 57 5.95 -13.07 -0.10
N TRP A 58 4.65 -12.84 0.02
CA TRP A 58 3.81 -13.51 1.01
C TRP A 58 2.99 -14.66 0.43
N GLY A 59 2.92 -14.78 -0.90
CA GLY A 59 2.08 -15.76 -1.58
C GLY A 59 0.58 -15.52 -1.39
N CYS A 60 0.18 -14.31 -0.98
CA CYS A 60 -1.18 -13.94 -0.61
C CYS A 60 -1.98 -13.33 -1.76
N ARG A 61 -3.26 -13.08 -1.50
CA ARG A 61 -4.12 -12.28 -2.37
C ARG A 61 -4.08 -10.82 -1.94
N VAL A 62 -4.06 -9.91 -2.90
CA VAL A 62 -4.01 -8.47 -2.67
C VAL A 62 -5.14 -7.79 -3.43
N LEU A 63 -5.86 -6.90 -2.75
CA LEU A 63 -6.78 -5.96 -3.37
C LEU A 63 -6.01 -4.66 -3.66
N ALA A 64 -5.88 -4.31 -4.92
CA ALA A 64 -5.30 -3.05 -5.37
C ALA A 64 -6.41 -2.10 -5.81
N THR A 65 -6.37 -0.85 -5.36
CA THR A 65 -7.41 0.13 -5.69
C THR A 65 -6.81 1.44 -6.13
N ASP A 66 -7.47 2.09 -7.06
CA ASP A 66 -7.12 3.44 -7.50
C ASP A 66 -8.38 4.21 -7.90
N ILE A 67 -8.32 5.53 -7.83
CA ILE A 67 -9.39 6.41 -8.29
C ILE A 67 -9.33 6.66 -9.80
N GLU A 68 -8.17 6.41 -10.41
CA GLU A 68 -7.93 6.61 -11.83
C GLU A 68 -8.16 5.32 -12.62
N PRO A 69 -9.12 5.30 -13.56
CA PRO A 69 -9.41 4.10 -14.36
C PRO A 69 -8.19 3.57 -15.12
N TRP A 70 -7.32 4.47 -15.57
CA TRP A 70 -6.09 4.13 -16.25
C TRP A 70 -5.12 3.35 -15.34
N SER A 71 -4.92 3.81 -14.12
CA SER A 71 -4.08 3.12 -13.12
C SER A 71 -4.61 1.73 -12.80
N VAL A 72 -5.93 1.57 -12.67
CA VAL A 72 -6.56 0.26 -12.44
C VAL A 72 -6.22 -0.72 -13.57
N ARG A 73 -6.30 -0.25 -14.82
CA ARG A 73 -5.95 -1.06 -16.00
C ARG A 73 -4.48 -1.43 -16.00
N VAL A 74 -3.58 -0.45 -15.81
CA VAL A 74 -2.13 -0.68 -15.79
C VAL A 74 -1.74 -1.67 -14.70
N ALA A 75 -2.29 -1.55 -13.49
CA ALA A 75 -2.04 -2.50 -12.40
C ALA A 75 -2.52 -3.92 -12.74
N ALA A 76 -3.68 -4.05 -13.38
CA ALA A 76 -4.20 -5.35 -13.83
C ALA A 76 -3.30 -5.99 -14.91
N ASP A 77 -2.87 -5.21 -15.90
CA ASP A 77 -1.98 -5.68 -16.97
C ASP A 77 -0.60 -6.08 -16.43
N ASN A 78 -0.03 -5.28 -15.52
CA ASN A 78 1.21 -5.61 -14.83
C ASN A 78 1.09 -6.90 -14.02
N ALA A 79 -0.04 -7.12 -13.34
CA ALA A 79 -0.28 -8.36 -12.61
C ALA A 79 -0.31 -9.58 -13.56
N VAL A 80 -0.90 -9.44 -14.73
CA VAL A 80 -0.88 -10.50 -15.78
C VAL A 80 0.54 -10.79 -16.24
N MET A 81 1.32 -9.76 -16.60
CA MET A 81 2.71 -9.90 -17.03
C MET A 81 3.59 -10.60 -16.00
N ASN A 82 3.29 -10.45 -14.72
CA ASN A 82 4.04 -11.07 -13.63
C ASN A 82 3.48 -12.40 -13.13
N GLY A 83 2.48 -12.98 -13.83
CA GLY A 83 1.85 -14.25 -13.43
C GLY A 83 1.00 -14.15 -12.16
N LEU A 84 0.52 -12.95 -11.82
CA LEU A 84 -0.22 -12.66 -10.60
C LEU A 84 -1.71 -12.38 -10.81
N ARG A 85 -2.25 -12.66 -11.99
CA ARG A 85 -3.68 -12.42 -12.33
C ARG A 85 -4.65 -12.99 -11.31
N GLY A 86 -4.35 -14.16 -10.72
CA GLY A 86 -5.21 -14.79 -9.72
C GLY A 86 -4.95 -14.31 -8.28
N ARG A 87 -3.94 -13.48 -8.06
CA ARG A 87 -3.52 -13.01 -6.73
C ARG A 87 -3.72 -11.51 -6.52
N VAL A 88 -3.52 -10.70 -7.55
CA VAL A 88 -3.74 -9.25 -7.49
C VAL A 88 -5.03 -8.93 -8.23
N ARG A 89 -6.00 -8.40 -7.50
CA ARG A 89 -7.24 -7.88 -8.05
C ARG A 89 -7.20 -6.35 -8.02
N SER A 90 -7.28 -5.73 -9.18
CA SER A 90 -7.31 -4.27 -9.31
C SER A 90 -8.74 -3.79 -9.55
N ILE A 91 -9.19 -2.79 -8.79
CA ILE A 91 -10.54 -2.21 -8.89
C ILE A 91 -10.51 -0.68 -8.82
N LEU A 92 -11.48 -0.06 -9.49
CA LEU A 92 -11.75 1.37 -9.34
C LEU A 92 -12.46 1.62 -8.01
N ALA A 93 -11.85 2.41 -7.14
CA ALA A 93 -12.44 2.72 -5.84
C ALA A 93 -11.87 4.02 -5.26
N ASP A 94 -12.72 4.82 -4.64
CA ASP A 94 -12.33 6.00 -3.87
C ASP A 94 -12.09 5.60 -2.40
N GLY A 95 -10.94 4.97 -2.16
CA GLY A 95 -10.49 4.57 -0.83
C GLY A 95 -11.54 3.76 -0.06
N TRP A 96 -11.69 4.07 1.22
CA TRP A 96 -12.62 3.40 2.13
C TRP A 96 -14.11 3.67 1.87
N LYS A 97 -14.47 4.59 0.99
CA LYS A 97 -15.87 4.83 0.60
C LYS A 97 -16.49 3.64 -0.09
N ALA A 98 -15.70 2.86 -0.82
CA ALA A 98 -16.19 1.71 -1.55
C ALA A 98 -16.45 0.50 -0.64
N ALA A 99 -17.63 -0.09 -0.72
CA ALA A 99 -17.96 -1.30 0.02
C ALA A 99 -17.04 -2.47 -0.33
N ALA A 100 -16.58 -2.56 -1.58
CA ALA A 100 -15.64 -3.58 -2.03
C ALA A 100 -14.28 -3.52 -1.31
N VAL A 101 -13.91 -2.36 -0.76
CA VAL A 101 -12.69 -2.18 0.06
C VAL A 101 -12.96 -2.54 1.52
N ARG A 102 -14.13 -2.18 2.07
CA ARG A 102 -14.45 -2.44 3.48
C ARG A 102 -14.82 -3.89 3.76
N ARG A 103 -15.54 -4.56 2.86
CA ARG A 103 -16.04 -5.94 3.06
C ARG A 103 -14.95 -6.99 3.32
N PRO A 104 -13.78 -6.96 2.66
CA PRO A 104 -12.71 -7.93 2.93
C PRO A 104 -11.96 -7.70 4.23
N ALA A 105 -12.17 -6.56 4.91
CA ALA A 105 -11.51 -6.25 6.17
C ALA A 105 -11.84 -7.30 7.26
N PRO A 106 -11.03 -7.43 8.33
CA PRO A 106 -9.84 -6.63 8.61
C PRO A 106 -8.63 -7.03 7.76
N TYR A 107 -7.74 -6.07 7.50
CA TYR A 107 -6.53 -6.27 6.71
C TYR A 107 -5.30 -6.50 7.58
N ASP A 108 -4.45 -7.43 7.18
CA ASP A 108 -3.16 -7.69 7.83
C ASP A 108 -2.08 -6.69 7.43
N LEU A 109 -2.18 -6.17 6.21
CA LEU A 109 -1.28 -5.15 5.67
C LEU A 109 -2.07 -4.21 4.77
N VAL A 110 -1.86 -2.92 4.98
CA VAL A 110 -2.39 -1.85 4.11
C VAL A 110 -1.23 -0.99 3.65
N PHE A 111 -1.09 -0.84 2.33
CA PHE A 111 -0.26 0.21 1.74
C PHE A 111 -1.13 1.42 1.44
N ALA A 112 -0.60 2.60 1.70
CA ALA A 112 -1.15 3.86 1.22
C ALA A 112 0.01 4.81 0.85
N ASN A 113 0.41 4.76 -0.40
CA ASN A 113 1.43 5.63 -0.97
C ASN A 113 0.75 6.77 -1.73
N ILE A 114 0.20 7.69 -0.97
CA ILE A 114 -0.61 8.82 -1.43
C ILE A 114 -0.21 10.11 -0.70
N LEU A 115 -0.83 11.23 -1.05
CA LEU A 115 -0.50 12.52 -0.44
C LEU A 115 -0.83 12.56 1.06
N ALA A 116 -0.12 13.42 1.81
CA ALA A 116 -0.21 13.50 3.27
C ALA A 116 -1.61 13.87 3.80
N ARG A 117 -2.30 14.82 3.17
CA ARG A 117 -3.65 15.22 3.60
C ARG A 117 -4.68 14.09 3.47
N PRO A 118 -4.80 13.38 2.33
CA PRO A 118 -5.62 12.18 2.24
C PRO A 118 -5.24 11.10 3.26
N LEU A 119 -3.96 10.90 3.56
CA LEU A 119 -3.52 9.97 4.61
C LEU A 119 -4.12 10.35 5.97
N CYS A 120 -4.05 11.63 6.35
CA CYS A 120 -4.65 12.11 7.59
C CYS A 120 -6.17 11.92 7.62
N ALA A 121 -6.86 12.22 6.54
CA ALA A 121 -8.31 12.06 6.42
C ALA A 121 -8.77 10.60 6.56
N MET A 122 -7.94 9.65 6.13
CA MET A 122 -8.23 8.21 6.17
C MET A 122 -7.83 7.53 7.49
N ALA A 123 -7.23 8.24 8.44
CA ALA A 123 -6.64 7.62 9.63
C ALA A 123 -7.64 6.78 10.44
N LYS A 124 -8.87 7.27 10.61
CA LYS A 124 -9.93 6.53 11.30
C LYS A 124 -10.33 5.27 10.56
N ASP A 125 -10.62 5.39 9.27
CA ASP A 125 -11.01 4.24 8.46
C ASP A 125 -9.91 3.17 8.41
N LEU A 126 -8.65 3.58 8.31
CA LEU A 126 -7.51 2.68 8.36
C LEU A 126 -7.48 1.92 9.69
N ALA A 127 -7.60 2.62 10.82
CA ALA A 127 -7.59 1.99 12.15
C ALA A 127 -8.76 1.01 12.32
N ASP A 128 -9.96 1.38 11.86
CA ASP A 128 -11.17 0.57 11.97
C ASP A 128 -11.11 -0.73 11.13
N HIS A 129 -10.29 -0.75 10.09
CA HIS A 129 -10.21 -1.88 9.14
C HIS A 129 -8.87 -2.63 9.18
N LEU A 130 -7.96 -2.25 10.05
CA LEU A 130 -6.70 -2.96 10.27
C LEU A 130 -6.93 -4.13 11.25
N ALA A 131 -6.39 -5.30 10.93
CA ALA A 131 -6.46 -6.47 11.80
C ALA A 131 -5.67 -6.24 13.10
N PRO A 132 -5.99 -6.97 14.19
CA PRO A 132 -5.10 -7.04 15.35
C PRO A 132 -3.70 -7.44 14.90
N ASN A 133 -2.67 -6.70 15.34
CA ASN A 133 -1.29 -6.84 14.84
C ASN A 133 -1.12 -6.62 13.32
N GLY A 134 -2.10 -6.01 12.69
CA GLY A 134 -2.01 -5.53 11.32
C GLY A 134 -1.00 -4.39 11.19
N VAL A 135 -0.51 -4.17 9.99
CA VAL A 135 0.51 -3.16 9.68
C VAL A 135 0.00 -2.23 8.59
N ALA A 136 0.21 -0.95 8.77
CA ALA A 136 0.04 0.04 7.72
C ALA A 136 1.40 0.60 7.28
N ILE A 137 1.65 0.64 5.98
CA ILE A 137 2.81 1.30 5.38
C ILE A 137 2.30 2.54 4.66
N LEU A 138 2.63 3.70 5.21
CA LEU A 138 2.23 5.00 4.68
C LEU A 138 3.42 5.69 4.03
N ALA A 139 3.24 6.18 2.82
CA ALA A 139 4.27 6.90 2.06
C ALA A 139 3.64 7.95 1.15
N GLY A 140 4.44 8.60 0.32
CA GLY A 140 3.96 9.72 -0.50
C GLY A 140 3.91 11.04 0.26
N LEU A 141 4.59 11.11 1.41
CA LEU A 141 4.69 12.29 2.25
C LEU A 141 6.16 12.74 2.37
N LEU A 142 6.33 14.05 2.51
CA LEU A 142 7.63 14.65 2.80
C LEU A 142 7.99 14.46 4.27
N GLY A 143 9.29 14.45 4.58
CA GLY A 143 9.78 14.38 5.96
C GLY A 143 9.17 15.46 6.87
N SER A 144 8.95 16.67 6.34
CA SER A 144 8.29 17.78 7.06
C SER A 144 6.81 17.51 7.39
N GLN A 145 6.15 16.59 6.69
CA GLN A 145 4.74 16.24 6.89
C GLN A 145 4.54 15.08 7.88
N VAL A 146 5.61 14.42 8.29
CA VAL A 146 5.56 13.27 9.21
C VAL A 146 4.86 13.60 10.53
N PRO A 147 5.14 14.72 11.21
CA PRO A 147 4.44 15.03 12.47
C PRO A 147 2.93 15.11 12.32
N MET A 148 2.44 15.71 11.23
CA MET A 148 1.00 15.84 10.95
C MET A 148 0.34 14.48 10.71
N VAL A 149 0.97 13.63 9.90
CA VAL A 149 0.46 12.29 9.57
C VAL A 149 0.46 11.41 10.81
N LEU A 150 1.54 11.42 11.61
CA LEU A 150 1.61 10.66 12.86
C LEU A 150 0.58 11.13 13.87
N ALA A 151 0.34 12.43 14.02
CA ALA A 151 -0.65 12.96 14.94
C ALA A 151 -2.06 12.45 14.61
N ALA A 152 -2.43 12.44 13.32
CA ALA A 152 -3.73 11.93 12.87
C ALA A 152 -3.91 10.44 13.20
N HIS A 153 -2.89 9.63 12.97
CA HIS A 153 -2.95 8.19 13.19
C HIS A 153 -2.85 7.80 14.67
N ARG A 154 -2.06 8.52 15.47
CA ARG A 154 -1.96 8.31 16.92
C ARG A 154 -3.28 8.55 17.63
N ARG A 155 -4.09 9.53 17.20
CA ARG A 155 -5.45 9.76 17.71
C ARG A 155 -6.37 8.57 17.52
N GLN A 156 -6.07 7.70 16.54
CA GLN A 156 -6.81 6.48 16.27
C GLN A 156 -6.16 5.23 16.91
N GLY A 157 -5.15 5.40 17.74
CA GLY A 157 -4.48 4.33 18.45
C GLY A 157 -3.35 3.63 17.67
N LEU A 158 -2.99 4.14 16.50
CA LEU A 158 -1.87 3.59 15.72
C LEU A 158 -0.54 4.17 16.20
N VAL A 159 0.47 3.31 16.29
CA VAL A 159 1.80 3.65 16.81
C VAL A 159 2.85 3.46 15.73
N LEU A 160 3.80 4.41 15.65
CA LEU A 160 4.94 4.28 14.76
C LEU A 160 5.87 3.17 15.24
N GLU A 161 6.09 2.17 14.37
CA GLU A 161 7.04 1.08 14.59
C GLU A 161 8.38 1.37 13.92
N ARG A 162 8.34 1.92 12.70
CA ARG A 162 9.54 2.21 11.90
C ARG A 162 9.32 3.41 10.98
N ARG A 163 10.36 4.22 10.82
CA ARG A 163 10.43 5.28 9.82
C ARG A 163 11.59 5.00 8.87
N ILE A 164 11.38 5.20 7.59
CA ILE A 164 12.39 5.10 6.53
C ILE A 164 12.43 6.44 5.81
N ASP A 165 13.58 7.09 5.87
CA ASP A 165 13.81 8.36 5.17
C ASP A 165 14.64 8.13 3.92
N LEU A 166 14.06 8.51 2.78
CA LEU A 166 14.73 8.65 1.49
C LEU A 166 14.47 10.08 1.03
N ALA A 167 15.24 11.01 1.59
CA ALA A 167 15.01 12.45 1.48
C ALA A 167 14.74 12.91 0.05
N PRO A 168 13.74 13.78 -0.14
CA PRO A 168 12.93 14.47 0.89
C PRO A 168 11.73 13.64 1.40
N TRP A 169 11.56 12.39 0.97
CA TRP A 169 10.43 11.53 1.26
C TRP A 169 10.60 10.70 2.52
N ALA A 170 9.51 10.42 3.19
CA ALA A 170 9.45 9.50 4.33
C ALA A 170 8.41 8.42 4.10
N SER A 171 8.71 7.22 4.62
CA SER A 171 7.77 6.11 4.70
C SER A 171 7.62 5.67 6.15
N LEU A 172 6.40 5.42 6.58
CA LEU A 172 6.04 5.12 7.96
C LEU A 172 5.43 3.73 8.06
N VAL A 173 5.90 2.94 9.00
CA VAL A 173 5.32 1.65 9.36
C VAL A 173 4.58 1.83 10.68
N LEU A 174 3.26 1.64 10.68
CA LEU A 174 2.39 1.80 11.85
C LEU A 174 1.74 0.47 12.24
N ARG A 175 1.46 0.32 13.53
CA ARG A 175 0.62 -0.74 14.10
C ARG A 175 -0.45 -0.19 15.01
#